data_70893a31681405ecefff2b29c1fd6bfe
#
_entry.id   70893a31681405ecefff2b29c1fd6bfe
#
_cell.length_a   1.000
_cell.length_b   1.000
_cell.length_c   1.000
_cell.angle_alpha   90.00
_cell.angle_beta   90.00
_cell.angle_gamma   90.00
#
_symmetry.space_group_name_H-M   'P 1'
#
loop_
_entity.id
_entity.type
_entity.pdbx_description
1 polymer ?
#
loop_
_entity_poly.entity_id
_entity_poly.type
_entity_poly.pdbx_seq_one_letter_code
_entity_poly.pdbx_strand_id
1 'polypeptide(L)'
;MHELAITQAVVAAAADKAGDARVRTVRLRIGRDAGVVADAVRFCFESVAAGTPVAGARLVIDESRGVAECETCGADFDVDDLLLGCDCGSLDVHVAGADELVVTGVEVG
;
A
#
# COMPACT_ATOMS: atom_id res chain seq x y z
N MET A 1 6.64 -5.27 -15.00
CA MET A 1 7.68 -6.30 -14.96
C MET A 1 7.92 -6.84 -13.57
N HIS A 2 8.16 -5.97 -12.63
CA HIS A 2 8.41 -6.39 -11.25
C HIS A 2 7.13 -6.67 -10.46
N GLU A 3 5.95 -6.42 -11.01
CA GLU A 3 4.68 -6.60 -10.30
C GLU A 3 4.43 -8.06 -9.92
N LEU A 4 4.91 -9.01 -10.71
CA LEU A 4 4.78 -10.42 -10.36
C LEU A 4 5.60 -10.73 -9.09
N ALA A 5 6.85 -10.31 -9.05
CA ALA A 5 7.70 -10.51 -7.88
C ALA A 5 7.16 -9.78 -6.65
N ILE A 6 6.63 -8.58 -6.84
CA ILE A 6 5.99 -7.82 -5.77
C ILE A 6 4.76 -8.55 -5.24
N THR A 7 3.93 -9.08 -6.14
CA THR A 7 2.74 -9.83 -5.76
C THR A 7 3.11 -11.09 -4.97
N GLN A 8 4.18 -11.77 -5.37
CA GLN A 8 4.69 -12.92 -4.62
C GLN A 8 5.11 -12.53 -3.21
N ALA A 9 5.78 -11.38 -3.06
CA ALA A 9 6.17 -10.87 -1.74
C ALA A 9 4.95 -10.48 -0.90
N VAL A 10 3.93 -9.89 -1.52
CA VAL A 10 2.67 -9.52 -0.84
C VAL A 10 1.97 -10.76 -0.30
N VAL A 11 1.85 -11.81 -1.12
CA VAL A 11 1.20 -13.07 -0.71
C VAL A 11 1.98 -13.72 0.43
N ALA A 12 3.31 -13.76 0.33
CA ALA A 12 4.15 -14.31 1.39
C ALA A 12 4.01 -13.52 2.70
N ALA A 13 4.00 -12.21 2.62
CA ALA A 13 3.84 -11.35 3.80
C ALA A 13 2.45 -11.53 4.43
N ALA A 14 1.41 -11.67 3.62
CA ALA A 14 0.05 -11.90 4.11
C ALA A 14 -0.06 -13.24 4.82
N ALA A 15 0.49 -14.29 4.25
CA ALA A 15 0.50 -15.62 4.87
C ALA A 15 1.26 -15.61 6.20
N ASP A 16 2.39 -14.91 6.23
CA ASP A 16 3.21 -14.77 7.43
C ASP A 16 2.46 -14.04 8.55
N LYS A 17 1.81 -12.92 8.21
CA LYS A 17 1.01 -12.17 9.18
C LYS A 17 -0.15 -12.99 9.76
N ALA A 18 -0.69 -13.88 8.96
CA ALA A 18 -1.82 -14.74 9.37
C ALA A 18 -1.37 -15.98 10.15
N GLY A 19 -0.06 -16.23 10.26
CA GLY A 19 0.46 -17.43 10.93
C GLY A 19 0.01 -18.70 10.22
N ASP A 20 -0.07 -18.65 8.89
CA ASP A 20 -0.55 -19.73 8.02
C ASP A 20 -2.04 -20.08 8.19
N ALA A 21 -2.79 -19.24 8.90
CA ALA A 21 -4.25 -19.35 8.91
C ALA A 21 -4.81 -18.93 7.54
N ARG A 22 -6.00 -19.42 7.22
CA ARG A 22 -6.64 -19.06 5.97
C ARG A 22 -6.98 -17.58 5.94
N VAL A 23 -6.51 -16.91 4.90
CA VAL A 23 -6.70 -15.47 4.73
C VAL A 23 -7.94 -15.22 3.89
N ARG A 24 -8.83 -14.34 4.36
CA ARG A 24 -10.02 -13.90 3.64
C ARG A 24 -9.81 -12.59 2.91
N THR A 25 -9.06 -11.69 3.51
CA THR A 25 -8.83 -10.36 2.94
C THR A 25 -7.38 -9.95 3.19
N VAL A 26 -6.76 -9.38 2.17
CA VAL A 26 -5.44 -8.76 2.26
C VAL A 26 -5.61 -7.28 1.98
N ARG A 27 -5.12 -6.44 2.90
CA ARG A 27 -5.11 -4.99 2.71
C ARG A 27 -3.70 -4.55 2.39
N LEU A 28 -3.56 -3.89 1.25
CA LEU A 28 -2.28 -3.45 0.72
C LEU A 28 -2.31 -1.95 0.49
N ARG A 29 -1.30 -1.25 0.98
CA ARG A 29 -1.11 0.16 0.66
C ARG A 29 0.00 0.28 -0.36
N ILE A 30 -0.29 0.99 -1.46
CA ILE A 30 0.68 1.28 -2.51
C ILE A 30 0.82 2.79 -2.60
N GLY A 31 2.03 3.30 -2.37
CA GLY A 31 2.32 4.70 -2.55
C GLY A 31 2.34 5.07 -4.04
N ARG A 32 1.88 6.27 -4.36
CA ARG A 32 1.82 6.74 -5.74
C ARG A 32 3.16 6.67 -6.45
N ASP A 33 4.24 6.92 -5.72
CA ASP A 33 5.60 6.95 -6.28
C ASP A 33 6.37 5.65 -6.05
N ALA A 34 5.68 4.58 -5.68
CA ALA A 34 6.31 3.27 -5.46
C ALA A 34 6.76 2.59 -6.76
N GLY A 35 6.32 3.10 -7.90
CA GLY A 35 6.66 2.49 -9.17
C GLY A 35 5.92 1.19 -9.44
N VAL A 36 4.79 0.98 -8.78
CA VAL A 36 3.99 -0.25 -8.86
C VAL A 36 2.65 0.07 -9.46
N VAL A 37 2.27 -0.70 -10.49
CA VAL A 37 0.96 -0.55 -11.12
C VAL A 37 -0.04 -1.43 -10.37
N ALA A 38 -1.00 -0.80 -9.68
CA ALA A 38 -1.96 -1.52 -8.85
C ALA A 38 -2.78 -2.56 -9.63
N ASP A 39 -3.20 -2.22 -10.84
CA ASP A 39 -3.98 -3.15 -11.68
C ASP A 39 -3.17 -4.39 -12.06
N ALA A 40 -1.87 -4.25 -12.26
CA ALA A 40 -1.01 -5.39 -12.54
C ALA A 40 -0.89 -6.30 -11.31
N VAL A 41 -0.83 -5.73 -10.11
CA VAL A 41 -0.85 -6.52 -8.87
C VAL A 41 -2.17 -7.26 -8.73
N ARG A 42 -3.30 -6.60 -8.98
CA ARG A 42 -4.61 -7.24 -8.95
C ARG A 42 -4.69 -8.41 -9.93
N PHE A 43 -4.16 -8.21 -11.13
CA PHE A 43 -4.16 -9.24 -12.16
C PHE A 43 -3.36 -10.47 -11.74
N CYS A 44 -2.19 -10.26 -11.14
CA CYS A 44 -1.31 -11.36 -10.73
C CYS A 44 -1.76 -12.08 -9.45
N PHE A 45 -2.55 -11.40 -8.62
CA PHE A 45 -2.81 -11.84 -7.25
C PHE A 45 -3.47 -13.22 -7.20
N GLU A 46 -4.48 -13.45 -8.00
CA GLU A 46 -5.22 -14.72 -7.98
C GLU A 46 -4.31 -15.89 -8.31
N SER A 47 -3.48 -15.75 -9.35
CA SER A 47 -2.55 -16.80 -9.75
C SER A 47 -1.48 -17.07 -8.71
N VAL A 48 -0.95 -16.00 -8.13
CA VAL A 48 0.14 -16.11 -7.15
C VAL A 48 -0.38 -16.71 -5.84
N ALA A 49 -1.60 -16.33 -5.44
CA ALA A 49 -2.20 -16.82 -4.19
C ALA A 49 -2.63 -18.28 -4.28
N ALA A 50 -2.83 -18.82 -5.48
CA ALA A 50 -3.29 -20.20 -5.67
C ALA A 50 -2.34 -21.19 -5.00
N GLY A 51 -2.90 -22.15 -4.27
CA GLY A 51 -2.11 -23.14 -3.53
C GLY A 51 -1.50 -22.63 -2.23
N THR A 52 -1.85 -21.43 -1.80
CA THR A 52 -1.37 -20.85 -0.53
C THR A 52 -2.55 -20.60 0.40
N PRO A 53 -2.30 -20.29 1.69
CA PRO A 53 -3.39 -19.90 2.60
C PRO A 53 -4.12 -18.63 2.16
N VAL A 54 -3.57 -17.89 1.22
CA VAL A 54 -4.15 -16.64 0.69
C VAL A 54 -5.08 -16.90 -0.50
N ALA A 55 -5.16 -18.13 -0.99
CA ALA A 55 -6.00 -18.48 -2.13
C ALA A 55 -7.46 -18.06 -1.89
N GLY A 56 -8.05 -17.39 -2.88
CA GLY A 56 -9.42 -16.92 -2.80
C GLY A 56 -9.63 -15.67 -1.96
N ALA A 57 -8.57 -15.11 -1.39
CA ALA A 57 -8.67 -13.91 -0.59
C ALA A 57 -9.04 -12.69 -1.45
N ARG A 58 -9.75 -11.76 -0.84
CA ARG A 58 -10.04 -10.47 -1.45
C ARG A 58 -8.84 -9.55 -1.26
N LEU A 59 -8.41 -8.91 -2.31
CA LEU A 59 -7.33 -7.91 -2.26
C LEU A 59 -7.94 -6.52 -2.25
N VAL A 60 -7.67 -5.77 -1.20
CA VAL A 60 -8.09 -4.37 -1.08
C VAL A 60 -6.84 -3.51 -1.18
N ILE A 61 -6.77 -2.70 -2.23
CA ILE A 61 -5.63 -1.82 -2.44
C ILE A 61 -6.02 -0.39 -2.11
N ASP A 62 -5.23 0.22 -1.24
CA ASP A 62 -5.34 1.62 -0.87
C ASP A 62 -4.14 2.35 -1.47
N GLU A 63 -4.40 3.26 -2.39
CA GLU A 63 -3.35 4.04 -3.03
C GLU A 63 -3.11 5.32 -2.24
N SER A 64 -1.87 5.53 -1.82
CA SER A 64 -1.49 6.65 -0.98
C SER A 64 -0.64 7.65 -1.76
N ARG A 65 -0.96 8.93 -1.63
CA ARG A 65 -0.13 10.02 -2.18
C ARG A 65 0.94 10.46 -1.19
N GLY A 66 0.92 9.90 0.02
CA GLY A 66 1.84 10.24 1.07
C GLY A 66 1.24 11.23 2.06
N VAL A 67 2.00 11.51 3.10
CA VAL A 67 1.65 12.48 4.14
C VAL A 67 2.69 13.59 4.10
N ALA A 68 2.23 14.83 4.11
CA ALA A 68 3.08 16.01 4.15
C ALA A 68 3.19 16.50 5.59
N GLU A 69 4.39 16.92 5.98
CA GLU A 69 4.64 17.55 7.25
C GLU A 69 5.16 18.96 6.99
N CYS A 70 4.57 19.95 7.64
CA CYS A 70 4.99 21.32 7.51
C CYS A 70 6.15 21.59 8.46
N GLU A 71 7.29 22.01 7.91
CA GLU A 71 8.47 22.34 8.72
C GLU A 71 8.28 23.63 9.52
N THR A 72 7.33 24.46 9.13
CA THR A 72 7.07 25.74 9.79
C THR A 72 6.15 25.60 10.99
N CYS A 73 4.99 24.94 10.83
CA CYS A 73 4.00 24.83 11.91
C CYS A 73 3.90 23.44 12.51
N GLY A 74 4.55 22.43 11.92
CA GLY A 74 4.53 21.07 12.41
C GLY A 74 3.26 20.28 12.11
N ALA A 75 2.35 20.82 11.33
CA ALA A 75 1.10 20.13 11.00
C ALA A 75 1.35 19.02 9.97
N ASP A 76 0.63 17.92 10.13
CA ASP A 76 0.61 16.83 9.16
C ASP A 76 -0.69 16.90 8.37
N PHE A 77 -0.62 16.59 7.08
CA PHE A 77 -1.81 16.52 6.25
C PHE A 77 -1.59 15.57 5.06
N ASP A 78 -2.69 15.02 4.54
CA ASP A 78 -2.63 14.16 3.37
C ASP A 78 -2.26 14.96 2.14
N VAL A 79 -1.40 14.41 1.30
CA VAL A 79 -0.99 15.08 0.07
C VAL A 79 -2.16 15.09 -0.91
N ASP A 80 -2.43 16.27 -1.44
CA ASP A 80 -3.43 16.48 -2.49
C ASP A 80 -2.69 17.03 -3.71
N ASP A 81 -3.06 16.56 -4.90
CA ASP A 81 -2.42 17.02 -6.14
C ASP A 81 -2.54 18.52 -6.37
N LEU A 82 -3.54 19.15 -5.78
CA LEU A 82 -3.79 20.57 -5.94
C LEU A 82 -3.12 21.41 -4.86
N LEU A 83 -2.62 20.80 -3.80
CA LEU A 83 -2.01 21.49 -2.67
C LEU A 83 -0.51 21.27 -2.66
N LEU A 84 0.24 22.34 -2.84
CA LEU A 84 1.70 22.31 -2.81
C LEU A 84 2.26 22.91 -1.52
N GLY A 85 1.42 23.31 -0.58
CA GLY A 85 1.85 23.92 0.67
C GLY A 85 0.87 23.67 1.79
N CYS A 86 1.27 24.13 2.97
CA CYS A 86 0.46 24.02 4.17
C CYS A 86 -0.57 25.13 4.25
N ASP A 87 -1.69 24.88 4.94
CA ASP A 87 -2.73 25.90 5.21
C ASP A 87 -2.18 27.10 5.97
N CYS A 88 -1.07 26.94 6.68
CA CYS A 88 -0.43 28.07 7.36
C CYS A 88 0.29 29.05 6.40
N GLY A 89 0.31 28.71 5.10
CA GLY A 89 0.93 29.53 4.06
C GLY A 89 2.36 29.12 3.72
N SER A 90 2.95 28.19 4.46
CA SER A 90 4.31 27.76 4.20
C SER A 90 4.38 26.81 3.02
N LEU A 91 5.43 26.92 2.21
CA LEU A 91 5.75 25.96 1.15
C LEU A 91 6.84 24.98 1.59
N ASP A 92 7.33 25.12 2.81
CA ASP A 92 8.38 24.26 3.36
C ASP A 92 7.75 23.00 3.96
N VAL A 93 7.39 22.07 3.08
CA VAL A 93 6.74 20.81 3.46
C VAL A 93 7.59 19.63 3.02
N HIS A 94 7.54 18.57 3.82
CA HIS A 94 8.23 17.32 3.56
C HIS A 94 7.19 16.21 3.37
N VAL A 95 7.31 15.45 2.27
CA VAL A 95 6.36 14.37 1.95
C VAL A 95 7.00 13.02 2.25
N ALA A 96 6.27 12.18 2.96
CA ALA A 96 6.69 10.82 3.27
C ALA A 96 5.59 9.82 2.92
N GLY A 97 5.97 8.58 2.66
CA GLY A 97 5.04 7.49 2.42
C GLY A 97 4.52 7.36 0.99
N ALA A 98 4.94 8.25 0.09
CA ALA A 98 4.50 8.16 -1.32
C ALA A 98 5.15 7.00 -2.07
N ASP A 99 6.24 6.45 -1.54
CA ASP A 99 6.97 5.32 -2.12
C ASP A 99 6.74 4.01 -1.38
N GLU A 100 5.77 3.96 -0.48
CA GLU A 100 5.48 2.78 0.32
C GLU A 100 4.81 1.68 -0.48
N LEU A 101 5.15 0.44 -0.11
CA LEU A 101 4.41 -0.76 -0.50
C LEU A 101 4.35 -1.62 0.75
N VAL A 102 3.18 -1.74 1.37
CA VAL A 102 3.07 -2.42 2.65
C VAL A 102 1.74 -3.16 2.77
N VAL A 103 1.79 -4.38 3.32
CA VAL A 103 0.60 -5.10 3.74
C VAL A 103 0.19 -4.52 5.09
N THR A 104 -0.91 -3.76 5.10
CA THR A 104 -1.37 -3.07 6.30
C THR A 104 -2.19 -3.95 7.21
N GLY A 105 -2.74 -5.03 6.70
CA GLY A 105 -3.50 -5.96 7.51
C GLY A 105 -4.01 -7.14 6.72
N VAL A 106 -4.40 -8.18 7.45
CA VAL A 106 -5.07 -9.34 6.88
C VAL A 106 -6.27 -9.68 7.75
N GLU A 107 -7.31 -10.21 7.13
CA GLU A 107 -8.45 -10.79 7.84
C GLU A 107 -8.41 -12.30 7.62
N VAL A 108 -8.55 -13.05 8.71
CA VAL A 108 -8.54 -14.52 8.68
C VAL A 108 -9.93 -15.05 9.04
N GLY A 109 -10.20 -16.28 8.67
CA GLY A 109 -11.50 -16.85 9.04
C GLY A 109 -11.86 -18.11 8.29
#